data_97a0d2852171da1735c93a67d0f5e040
#
_entry.id   97a0d2852171da1735c93a67d0f5e040
#
_cell.length_a   1.000
_cell.length_b   1.000
_cell.length_c   1.000
_cell.angle_alpha   90.00
_cell.angle_beta   90.00
_cell.angle_gamma   90.00
#
_symmetry.space_group_name_H-M   'P 1'
#
loop_
_entity.id
_entity.type
_entity.pdbx_description
1 polymer ?
#
loop_
_entity_poly.entity_id
_entity_poly.type
_entity_poly.pdbx_seq_one_letter_code
_entity_poly.pdbx_strand_id
1 'polypeptide(L)'
;MTRWLLPLLVLWFAGCASVPPAGQSTIAPGYQPPAQSDEAELWFAMRRFEADLDRSPARVRDPELNAYLRELSCRVAADLCPDIRVYVLRSPYFNAFMAPNGMMVVFTGLLLRVSSEAELAFVLAHEVGHYQQQHSLKNWRQTKNVGNVFAGIQLIAGGLGSGAVALAGALGANANLAAFSREQEREADAFGFARLRELGYDLEAPSQLWAAVWEEDRVNPRGLLSSVFASHPATEERWRTLRDKAAAEQTQGDARAELLVGRLARFRAAWLEDELARRNYTQTRVLLDRLKQTPANRAETLYFEGELYRKRAQDGDLERALAAYDLAATDPAAPAELWRDRGLALRRLGRHAEAAADFRRYLERAPAADDRAMIEHYLGDSDGR
;
A
#
# COMPACT_ATOMS: atom_id res chain seq x y z
N MET A 1 58.25 -29.88 53.62
CA MET A 1 56.97 -30.28 52.95
C MET A 1 56.25 -29.00 52.46
N THR A 2 56.54 -28.57 51.25
CA THR A 2 56.06 -27.29 50.72
C THR A 2 55.04 -27.63 49.63
N ARG A 3 53.73 -27.34 49.88
CA ARG A 3 52.63 -27.52 48.94
C ARG A 3 52.50 -26.29 48.02
N TRP A 4 52.69 -26.48 46.74
CA TRP A 4 52.41 -25.49 45.68
C TRP A 4 50.96 -25.52 45.33
N LEU A 5 50.21 -24.40 45.47
CA LEU A 5 48.88 -24.18 44.99
C LEU A 5 48.99 -23.48 43.63
N LEU A 6 48.61 -24.13 42.56
CA LEU A 6 48.41 -23.51 41.24
C LEU A 6 47.03 -22.80 41.21
N PRO A 7 46.94 -21.55 40.75
CA PRO A 7 45.66 -20.93 40.50
C PRO A 7 45.11 -21.39 39.16
N LEU A 8 43.86 -21.90 39.17
CA LEU A 8 43.06 -22.17 37.96
C LEU A 8 42.64 -20.83 37.34
N LEU A 9 43.19 -20.52 36.18
CA LEU A 9 42.74 -19.41 35.32
C LEU A 9 41.47 -19.84 34.56
N VAL A 10 40.29 -19.37 35.00
CA VAL A 10 39.03 -19.54 34.24
C VAL A 10 39.00 -18.48 33.18
N LEU A 11 39.30 -18.86 31.93
CA LEU A 11 39.09 -18.04 30.74
C LEU A 11 37.58 -17.96 30.42
N TRP A 12 36.97 -16.83 30.75
CA TRP A 12 35.64 -16.48 30.25
C TRP A 12 35.77 -16.11 28.76
N PHE A 13 35.39 -17.02 27.88
CA PHE A 13 35.08 -16.69 26.49
C PHE A 13 33.77 -15.91 26.48
N ALA A 14 33.83 -14.59 26.47
CA ALA A 14 32.70 -13.75 26.03
C ALA A 14 32.49 -14.02 24.54
N GLY A 15 31.63 -14.97 24.25
CA GLY A 15 31.12 -15.16 22.90
C GLY A 15 30.35 -13.91 22.48
N CYS A 16 30.97 -13.04 21.70
CA CYS A 16 30.24 -12.06 20.94
C CYS A 16 29.26 -12.84 20.04
N ALA A 17 28.00 -12.87 20.44
CA ALA A 17 26.93 -13.28 19.53
C ALA A 17 26.95 -12.24 18.39
N SER A 18 27.61 -12.59 17.27
CA SER A 18 27.56 -11.81 16.05
C SER A 18 26.10 -11.81 15.61
N VAL A 19 25.50 -10.61 15.57
CA VAL A 19 24.23 -10.39 14.87
C VAL A 19 24.46 -10.90 13.43
N PRO A 20 23.66 -11.86 12.93
CA PRO A 20 23.87 -12.37 11.59
C PRO A 20 23.74 -11.19 10.59
N PRO A 21 24.58 -11.15 9.54
CA PRO A 21 24.51 -10.10 8.55
C PRO A 21 23.12 -10.07 7.93
N ALA A 22 22.61 -8.86 7.62
CA ALA A 22 21.35 -8.68 6.94
C ALA A 22 21.37 -9.52 5.64
N GLY A 23 20.39 -10.43 5.49
CA GLY A 23 20.33 -11.36 4.36
C GLY A 23 20.46 -12.84 4.72
N GLN A 24 20.87 -13.20 5.95
CA GLN A 24 20.77 -14.58 6.40
C GLN A 24 19.40 -14.82 7.06
N SER A 25 18.60 -15.67 6.44
CA SER A 25 17.30 -16.07 6.96
C SER A 25 17.44 -16.88 8.25
N THR A 26 16.61 -16.59 9.24
CA THR A 26 16.43 -17.48 10.42
C THR A 26 15.57 -18.68 10.05
N ILE A 27 14.80 -18.57 8.97
CA ILE A 27 14.06 -19.66 8.35
C ILE A 27 14.87 -20.14 7.15
N ALA A 28 15.18 -21.44 7.06
CA ALA A 28 15.85 -22.01 5.89
C ALA A 28 14.89 -22.05 4.69
N PRO A 29 15.38 -21.82 3.45
CA PRO A 29 14.56 -22.00 2.25
C PRO A 29 13.94 -23.40 2.22
N GLY A 30 12.65 -23.46 1.84
CA GLY A 30 11.88 -24.72 1.84
C GLY A 30 11.46 -25.23 3.22
N TYR A 31 11.60 -24.42 4.27
CA TYR A 31 11.16 -24.80 5.61
C TYR A 31 9.69 -25.22 5.62
N GLN A 32 9.41 -26.32 6.32
CA GLN A 32 8.07 -26.78 6.63
C GLN A 32 7.94 -27.02 8.13
N PRO A 33 6.85 -26.61 8.78
CA PRO A 33 6.68 -26.85 10.20
C PRO A 33 6.47 -28.34 10.49
N PRO A 34 6.88 -28.83 11.68
CA PRO A 34 6.59 -30.21 12.10
C PRO A 34 5.09 -30.51 12.05
N ALA A 35 4.71 -31.66 11.50
CA ALA A 35 3.31 -31.98 11.16
C ALA A 35 2.29 -31.89 12.30
N GLN A 36 2.71 -32.04 13.56
CA GLN A 36 1.84 -31.98 14.75
C GLN A 36 2.12 -30.74 15.61
N SER A 37 2.69 -29.68 15.02
CA SER A 37 2.97 -28.45 15.73
C SER A 37 1.82 -27.44 15.62
N ASP A 38 1.75 -26.53 16.57
CA ASP A 38 0.89 -25.35 16.52
C ASP A 38 1.13 -24.50 15.25
N GLU A 39 2.37 -24.44 14.80
CA GLU A 39 2.75 -23.77 13.57
C GLU A 39 2.15 -24.44 12.32
N ALA A 40 2.07 -25.78 12.30
CA ALA A 40 1.45 -26.51 11.18
C ALA A 40 -0.07 -26.20 11.07
N GLU A 41 -0.74 -26.02 12.21
CA GLU A 41 -2.15 -25.56 12.23
C GLU A 41 -2.31 -24.17 11.64
N LEU A 42 -1.42 -23.24 12.02
CA LEU A 42 -1.41 -21.87 11.46
C LEU A 42 -1.15 -21.91 9.95
N TRP A 43 -0.18 -22.70 9.50
CA TRP A 43 0.11 -22.88 8.07
C TRP A 43 -1.07 -23.47 7.30
N PHE A 44 -1.79 -24.42 7.89
CA PHE A 44 -3.00 -25.00 7.28
C PHE A 44 -4.09 -23.92 7.09
N ALA A 45 -4.31 -23.08 8.11
CA ALA A 45 -5.26 -21.98 8.01
C ALA A 45 -4.84 -20.98 6.92
N MET A 46 -3.55 -20.63 6.84
CA MET A 46 -3.02 -19.73 5.82
C MET A 46 -3.17 -20.30 4.41
N ARG A 47 -2.94 -21.59 4.21
CA ARG A 47 -3.18 -22.24 2.89
C ARG A 47 -4.64 -22.18 2.47
N ARG A 48 -5.58 -22.35 3.41
CA ARG A 48 -7.01 -22.20 3.10
C ARG A 48 -7.33 -20.76 2.69
N PHE A 49 -6.83 -19.79 3.45
CA PHE A 49 -6.99 -18.37 3.12
C PHE A 49 -6.38 -18.03 1.75
N GLU A 50 -5.18 -18.54 1.46
CA GLU A 50 -4.51 -18.35 0.17
C GLU A 50 -5.35 -18.94 -1.00
N ALA A 51 -5.97 -20.09 -0.82
CA ALA A 51 -6.86 -20.67 -1.82
C ALA A 51 -8.15 -19.86 -2.03
N ASP A 52 -8.67 -19.23 -0.99
CA ASP A 52 -9.82 -18.33 -1.07
C ASP A 52 -9.44 -17.00 -1.76
N LEU A 53 -8.27 -16.45 -1.41
CA LEU A 53 -7.71 -15.26 -2.05
C LEU A 53 -7.48 -15.49 -3.54
N ASP A 54 -6.98 -16.66 -3.92
CA ASP A 54 -6.74 -17.03 -5.31
C ASP A 54 -8.02 -16.99 -6.16
N ARG A 55 -9.16 -17.35 -5.57
CA ARG A 55 -10.49 -17.31 -6.22
C ARG A 55 -11.20 -15.97 -6.13
N SER A 56 -10.70 -15.06 -5.28
CA SER A 56 -11.37 -13.79 -5.01
C SER A 56 -11.50 -12.91 -6.26
N PRO A 57 -12.66 -12.26 -6.48
CA PRO A 57 -12.84 -11.24 -7.52
C PRO A 57 -12.00 -9.98 -7.25
N ALA A 58 -11.58 -9.76 -6.00
CA ALA A 58 -10.72 -8.64 -5.63
C ALA A 58 -9.24 -8.89 -5.99
N ARG A 59 -8.85 -10.13 -6.35
CA ARG A 59 -7.50 -10.43 -6.82
C ARG A 59 -7.22 -9.78 -8.17
N VAL A 60 -6.18 -8.95 -8.24
CA VAL A 60 -5.69 -8.37 -9.48
C VAL A 60 -4.83 -9.42 -10.21
N ARG A 61 -5.29 -9.84 -11.41
CA ARG A 61 -4.67 -10.92 -12.20
C ARG A 61 -3.87 -10.41 -13.39
N ASP A 62 -3.50 -9.13 -13.38
CA ASP A 62 -2.65 -8.57 -14.42
C ASP A 62 -1.27 -9.26 -14.42
N PRO A 63 -0.86 -9.91 -15.53
CA PRO A 63 0.35 -10.73 -15.54
C PRO A 63 1.62 -9.91 -15.40
N GLU A 64 1.68 -8.69 -15.97
CA GLU A 64 2.88 -7.84 -15.90
C GLU A 64 3.07 -7.27 -14.49
N LEU A 65 1.98 -6.81 -13.85
CA LEU A 65 2.05 -6.31 -12.48
C LEU A 65 2.45 -7.43 -11.51
N ASN A 66 1.84 -8.62 -11.65
CA ASN A 66 2.17 -9.75 -10.78
C ASN A 66 3.60 -10.24 -10.99
N ALA A 67 4.10 -10.29 -12.24
CA ALA A 67 5.49 -10.65 -12.53
C ALA A 67 6.47 -9.63 -11.94
N TYR A 68 6.20 -8.35 -12.12
CA TYR A 68 7.01 -7.27 -11.57
C TYR A 68 7.13 -7.33 -10.03
N LEU A 69 5.99 -7.48 -9.34
CA LEU A 69 5.99 -7.57 -7.88
C LEU A 69 6.67 -8.84 -7.38
N ARG A 70 6.50 -9.98 -8.08
CA ARG A 70 7.22 -11.21 -7.77
C ARG A 70 8.72 -11.04 -7.92
N GLU A 71 9.19 -10.45 -9.04
CA GLU A 71 10.61 -10.18 -9.27
C GLU A 71 11.20 -9.29 -8.19
N LEU A 72 10.51 -8.19 -7.84
CA LEU A 72 10.96 -7.27 -6.80
C LEU A 72 10.98 -7.94 -5.42
N SER A 73 9.95 -8.71 -5.09
CA SER A 73 9.89 -9.49 -3.84
C SER A 73 11.03 -10.51 -3.75
N CYS A 74 11.33 -11.22 -4.84
CA CYS A 74 12.46 -12.13 -4.90
C CYS A 74 13.80 -11.42 -4.72
N ARG A 75 13.96 -10.23 -5.31
CA ARG A 75 15.18 -9.43 -5.17
C ARG A 75 15.43 -9.02 -3.71
N VAL A 76 14.38 -8.64 -2.98
CA VAL A 76 14.52 -8.26 -1.57
C VAL A 76 14.59 -9.45 -0.62
N ALA A 77 14.03 -10.59 -0.99
CA ALA A 77 14.01 -11.80 -0.17
C ALA A 77 15.26 -12.68 -0.29
N ALA A 78 16.05 -12.49 -1.33
CA ALA A 78 17.27 -13.26 -1.63
C ALA A 78 17.01 -14.78 -1.66
N ASP A 79 17.63 -15.53 -0.74
CA ASP A 79 17.54 -17.00 -0.63
C ASP A 79 16.14 -17.52 -0.32
N LEU A 80 15.27 -16.70 0.26
CA LEU A 80 13.87 -17.04 0.54
C LEU A 80 12.93 -16.88 -0.67
N CYS A 81 13.41 -16.39 -1.82
CA CYS A 81 12.59 -16.19 -3.03
C CYS A 81 11.73 -17.41 -3.42
N PRO A 82 12.22 -18.68 -3.36
CA PRO A 82 11.40 -19.84 -3.72
C PRO A 82 10.16 -20.05 -2.86
N ASP A 83 10.19 -19.57 -1.61
CA ASP A 83 9.11 -19.71 -0.65
C ASP A 83 8.04 -18.62 -0.75
N ILE A 84 8.35 -17.52 -1.46
CA ILE A 84 7.47 -16.34 -1.52
C ILE A 84 6.50 -16.44 -2.70
N ARG A 85 5.23 -16.24 -2.38
CA ARG A 85 4.14 -16.15 -3.35
C ARG A 85 3.41 -14.83 -3.17
N VAL A 86 3.41 -13.99 -4.22
CA VAL A 86 2.87 -12.63 -4.17
C VAL A 86 1.48 -12.58 -4.78
N TYR A 87 0.56 -11.95 -4.07
CA TYR A 87 -0.82 -11.70 -4.48
C TYR A 87 -1.13 -10.22 -4.42
N VAL A 88 -1.73 -9.67 -5.46
CA VAL A 88 -2.22 -8.28 -5.47
C VAL A 88 -3.72 -8.27 -5.20
N LEU A 89 -4.14 -7.51 -4.20
CA LEU A 89 -5.54 -7.38 -3.81
C LEU A 89 -6.05 -5.96 -4.08
N ARG A 90 -7.15 -5.83 -4.83
CA ARG A 90 -7.83 -4.56 -5.05
C ARG A 90 -8.47 -4.09 -3.74
N SER A 91 -7.83 -3.12 -3.10
CA SER A 91 -8.24 -2.52 -1.84
C SER A 91 -7.61 -1.13 -1.72
N PRO A 92 -8.37 -0.08 -1.42
CA PRO A 92 -7.85 1.30 -1.35
C PRO A 92 -7.02 1.58 -0.10
N TYR A 93 -6.89 0.61 0.80
CA TYR A 93 -6.11 0.79 2.02
C TYR A 93 -4.61 0.60 1.76
N PHE A 94 -3.79 1.43 2.42
CA PHE A 94 -2.35 1.21 2.41
C PHE A 94 -2.03 -0.02 3.28
N ASN A 95 -1.73 -1.13 2.66
CA ASN A 95 -1.34 -2.33 3.40
C ASN A 95 -0.55 -3.31 2.52
N ALA A 96 0.34 -4.05 3.17
CA ALA A 96 0.88 -5.32 2.74
C ALA A 96 1.01 -6.21 3.97
N PHE A 97 1.08 -7.50 3.79
CA PHE A 97 1.44 -8.42 4.86
C PHE A 97 2.06 -9.70 4.31
N MET A 98 2.86 -10.35 5.14
CA MET A 98 3.42 -11.65 4.83
C MET A 98 2.99 -12.70 5.87
N ALA A 99 2.36 -13.77 5.38
CA ALA A 99 1.91 -14.88 6.21
C ALA A 99 3.07 -15.84 6.52
N PRO A 100 3.00 -16.60 7.62
CA PRO A 100 4.05 -17.55 8.02
C PRO A 100 4.38 -18.63 6.98
N ASN A 101 3.45 -18.92 6.06
CA ASN A 101 3.64 -19.90 4.98
C ASN A 101 4.29 -19.29 3.71
N GLY A 102 4.79 -18.04 3.76
CA GLY A 102 5.43 -17.38 2.62
C GLY A 102 4.46 -16.70 1.63
N MET A 103 3.16 -16.64 1.93
CA MET A 103 2.20 -15.86 1.16
C MET A 103 2.37 -14.37 1.48
N MET A 104 2.65 -13.55 0.48
CA MET A 104 2.72 -12.09 0.56
C MET A 104 1.52 -11.48 -0.16
N VAL A 105 0.80 -10.59 0.50
CA VAL A 105 -0.33 -9.86 -0.08
C VAL A 105 0.00 -8.38 -0.14
N VAL A 106 -0.18 -7.76 -1.31
CA VAL A 106 0.06 -6.34 -1.56
C VAL A 106 -1.26 -5.69 -1.98
N PHE A 107 -1.68 -4.64 -1.29
CA PHE A 107 -2.92 -3.94 -1.60
C PHE A 107 -2.68 -2.83 -2.65
N THR A 108 -3.66 -2.61 -3.51
CA THR A 108 -3.58 -1.54 -4.52
C THR A 108 -3.47 -0.15 -3.90
N GLY A 109 -4.00 0.05 -2.68
CA GLY A 109 -3.86 1.30 -1.94
C GLY A 109 -2.42 1.60 -1.51
N LEU A 110 -1.59 0.56 -1.28
CA LEU A 110 -0.14 0.72 -1.09
C LEU A 110 0.51 1.13 -2.41
N LEU A 111 0.21 0.42 -3.50
CA LEU A 111 0.78 0.73 -4.83
C LEU A 111 0.40 2.14 -5.32
N LEU A 112 -0.76 2.66 -4.93
CA LEU A 112 -1.16 4.04 -5.23
C LEU A 112 -0.32 5.08 -4.46
N ARG A 113 0.23 4.70 -3.29
CA ARG A 113 0.90 5.62 -2.36
C ARG A 113 2.41 5.65 -2.47
N VAL A 114 3.03 4.59 -2.97
CA VAL A 114 4.48 4.58 -3.23
C VAL A 114 4.81 5.45 -4.44
N SER A 115 5.88 6.24 -4.34
CA SER A 115 6.34 7.16 -5.37
C SER A 115 7.60 6.68 -6.11
N SER A 116 8.27 5.64 -5.57
CA SER A 116 9.47 5.06 -6.15
C SER A 116 9.56 3.55 -5.96
N GLU A 117 10.36 2.86 -6.81
CA GLU A 117 10.64 1.43 -6.60
C GLU A 117 11.38 1.19 -5.27
N ALA A 118 12.19 2.15 -4.81
CA ALA A 118 12.87 2.07 -3.53
C ALA A 118 11.89 2.04 -2.36
N GLU A 119 10.84 2.89 -2.38
CA GLU A 119 9.77 2.85 -1.37
C GLU A 119 9.03 1.51 -1.38
N LEU A 120 8.68 0.99 -2.56
CA LEU A 120 8.01 -0.31 -2.70
C LEU A 120 8.93 -1.45 -2.24
N ALA A 121 10.20 -1.45 -2.65
CA ALA A 121 11.20 -2.43 -2.24
C ALA A 121 11.37 -2.45 -0.73
N PHE A 122 11.36 -1.27 -0.08
CA PHE A 122 11.41 -1.18 1.38
C PHE A 122 10.23 -1.88 2.05
N VAL A 123 9.01 -1.61 1.61
CA VAL A 123 7.82 -2.26 2.20
C VAL A 123 7.88 -3.76 2.03
N LEU A 124 8.21 -4.25 0.82
CA LEU A 124 8.32 -5.70 0.57
C LEU A 124 9.44 -6.33 1.41
N ALA A 125 10.57 -5.65 1.57
CA ALA A 125 11.66 -6.11 2.43
C ALA A 125 11.27 -6.10 3.92
N HIS A 126 10.53 -5.09 4.37
CA HIS A 126 9.97 -5.02 5.73
C HIS A 126 9.07 -6.23 6.03
N GLU A 127 8.19 -6.61 5.09
CA GLU A 127 7.36 -7.80 5.21
C GLU A 127 8.19 -9.10 5.25
N VAL A 128 9.24 -9.18 4.42
CA VAL A 128 10.20 -10.29 4.50
C VAL A 128 10.90 -10.32 5.85
N GLY A 129 11.22 -9.16 6.44
CA GLY A 129 11.77 -9.05 7.79
C GLY A 129 10.84 -9.67 8.86
N HIS A 130 9.54 -9.36 8.81
CA HIS A 130 8.55 -9.99 9.69
C HIS A 130 8.48 -11.51 9.50
N TYR A 131 8.54 -11.99 8.27
CA TYR A 131 8.55 -13.42 7.96
C TYR A 131 9.81 -14.09 8.49
N GLN A 132 10.98 -13.54 8.19
CA GLN A 132 12.28 -14.06 8.62
C GLN A 132 12.38 -14.17 10.13
N GLN A 133 11.89 -13.15 10.86
CA GLN A 133 11.87 -13.11 12.33
C GLN A 133 10.69 -13.88 12.94
N GLN A 134 9.83 -14.49 12.12
CA GLN A 134 8.64 -15.23 12.56
C GLN A 134 7.70 -14.42 13.48
N HIS A 135 7.57 -13.11 13.24
CA HIS A 135 6.79 -12.23 14.12
C HIS A 135 5.33 -12.65 14.22
N SER A 136 4.70 -13.03 13.09
CA SER A 136 3.32 -13.51 13.07
C SER A 136 3.12 -14.77 13.91
N LEU A 137 4.08 -15.72 13.88
CA LEU A 137 4.04 -16.93 14.69
C LEU A 137 4.24 -16.61 16.18
N LYS A 138 5.18 -15.71 16.50
CA LYS A 138 5.43 -15.27 17.89
C LYS A 138 4.18 -14.61 18.48
N ASN A 139 3.54 -13.69 17.74
CA ASN A 139 2.32 -13.02 18.18
C ASN A 139 1.16 -14.00 18.35
N TRP A 140 1.00 -14.92 17.40
CA TRP A 140 -0.03 -15.95 17.48
C TRP A 140 0.14 -16.84 18.72
N ARG A 141 1.37 -17.24 19.06
CA ARG A 141 1.66 -18.02 20.29
C ARG A 141 1.41 -17.22 21.58
N GLN A 142 1.70 -15.90 21.57
CA GLN A 142 1.46 -15.04 22.74
C GLN A 142 -0.03 -14.82 23.02
N THR A 143 -0.85 -14.72 22.00
CA THR A 143 -2.28 -14.44 22.15
C THR A 143 -3.08 -15.66 22.65
N LYS A 144 -2.53 -16.88 22.61
CA LYS A 144 -3.12 -18.19 23.02
C LYS A 144 -4.64 -18.36 22.89
N ASN A 145 -5.36 -17.32 22.49
CA ASN A 145 -6.77 -17.33 22.12
C ASN A 145 -6.88 -17.51 20.61
N VAL A 146 -6.59 -18.74 20.18
CA VAL A 146 -6.70 -19.22 18.80
C VAL A 146 -7.99 -18.71 18.12
N GLY A 147 -9.08 -18.61 18.87
CA GLY A 147 -10.35 -18.08 18.37
C GLY A 147 -10.28 -16.66 17.80
N ASN A 148 -9.49 -15.77 18.38
CA ASN A 148 -9.47 -14.38 17.98
C ASN A 148 -8.60 -14.12 16.73
N VAL A 149 -7.47 -14.80 16.57
CA VAL A 149 -6.63 -14.70 15.37
C VAL A 149 -7.33 -15.37 14.18
N PHE A 150 -7.92 -16.55 14.38
CA PHE A 150 -8.73 -17.22 13.36
C PHE A 150 -10.00 -16.45 13.02
N ALA A 151 -10.66 -15.79 13.99
CA ALA A 151 -11.80 -14.94 13.70
C ALA A 151 -11.37 -13.72 12.85
N GLY A 152 -10.21 -13.12 13.11
CA GLY A 152 -9.65 -12.05 12.28
C GLY A 152 -9.38 -12.52 10.84
N ILE A 153 -8.75 -13.68 10.68
CA ILE A 153 -8.45 -14.27 9.37
C ILE A 153 -9.73 -14.71 8.65
N GLN A 154 -10.69 -15.31 9.36
CA GLN A 154 -11.98 -15.73 8.79
C GLN A 154 -12.88 -14.54 8.42
N LEU A 155 -12.83 -13.44 9.17
CA LEU A 155 -13.51 -12.20 8.80
C LEU A 155 -12.91 -11.62 7.51
N ILE A 156 -11.58 -11.70 7.34
CA ILE A 156 -10.90 -11.35 6.10
C ILE A 156 -11.37 -12.29 4.98
N ALA A 157 -11.38 -13.60 5.20
CA ALA A 157 -11.81 -14.60 4.23
C ALA A 157 -13.32 -14.52 3.91
N GLY A 158 -14.16 -14.32 4.93
CA GLY A 158 -15.61 -14.14 4.77
C GLY A 158 -15.97 -12.85 4.03
N GLY A 159 -15.18 -11.81 4.21
CA GLY A 159 -15.31 -10.52 3.50
C GLY A 159 -14.93 -10.58 2.03
N LEU A 160 -14.11 -11.55 1.61
CA LEU A 160 -13.73 -11.74 0.19
C LEU A 160 -14.92 -12.11 -0.70
N GLY A 161 -15.98 -12.67 -0.13
CA GLY A 161 -17.24 -13.00 -0.85
C GLY A 161 -18.20 -11.81 -1.03
N SER A 162 -18.05 -10.74 -0.22
CA SER A 162 -18.95 -9.57 -0.20
C SER A 162 -18.32 -8.27 -0.73
N GLY A 163 -17.12 -8.35 -1.32
CA GLY A 163 -16.40 -7.22 -1.91
C GLY A 163 -15.35 -6.58 -0.99
N ALA A 164 -14.45 -5.80 -1.59
CA ALA A 164 -13.29 -5.17 -0.94
C ALA A 164 -13.63 -4.32 0.30
N VAL A 165 -14.87 -3.80 0.39
CA VAL A 165 -15.35 -2.97 1.50
C VAL A 165 -15.52 -3.79 2.80
N ALA A 166 -15.98 -5.04 2.69
CA ALA A 166 -16.14 -5.91 3.87
C ALA A 166 -14.78 -6.42 4.38
N LEU A 167 -13.84 -6.70 3.49
CA LEU A 167 -12.46 -7.03 3.83
C LEU A 167 -11.78 -5.89 4.60
N ALA A 168 -11.95 -4.68 4.14
CA ALA A 168 -11.40 -3.49 4.78
C ALA A 168 -11.96 -3.24 6.18
N GLY A 169 -13.28 -3.43 6.35
CA GLY A 169 -13.94 -3.34 7.65
C GLY A 169 -13.46 -4.42 8.63
N ALA A 170 -13.25 -5.64 8.15
CA ALA A 170 -12.76 -6.75 8.96
C ALA A 170 -11.31 -6.57 9.39
N LEU A 171 -10.43 -6.06 8.51
CA LEU A 171 -9.04 -5.70 8.84
C LEU A 171 -8.98 -4.56 9.86
N GLY A 172 -9.82 -3.53 9.71
CA GLY A 172 -9.89 -2.42 10.65
C GLY A 172 -10.42 -2.80 12.04
N ALA A 173 -11.42 -3.67 12.12
CA ALA A 173 -11.99 -4.13 13.38
C ALA A 173 -11.06 -5.02 14.21
N ASN A 174 -10.11 -5.72 13.55
CA ASN A 174 -9.16 -6.64 14.19
C ASN A 174 -7.71 -6.12 14.23
N ALA A 175 -7.49 -4.86 13.88
CA ALA A 175 -6.18 -4.22 13.86
C ALA A 175 -5.42 -4.36 15.18
N ASN A 176 -6.10 -4.26 16.32
CA ASN A 176 -5.50 -4.41 17.64
C ASN A 176 -5.04 -5.85 17.96
N LEU A 177 -5.54 -6.86 17.23
CA LEU A 177 -5.15 -8.26 17.41
C LEU A 177 -3.97 -8.66 16.51
N ALA A 178 -3.72 -7.89 15.44
CA ALA A 178 -2.70 -8.16 14.44
C ALA A 178 -1.52 -7.17 14.48
N ALA A 179 -1.58 -6.12 15.31
CA ALA A 179 -0.52 -5.13 15.39
C ALA A 179 0.76 -5.72 15.96
N PHE A 180 1.87 -5.48 15.26
CA PHE A 180 3.19 -5.85 15.72
C PHE A 180 3.65 -4.91 16.85
N SER A 181 4.51 -5.42 17.73
CA SER A 181 5.12 -4.60 18.78
C SER A 181 6.08 -3.58 18.15
N ARG A 182 6.36 -2.47 18.88
CA ARG A 182 7.33 -1.48 18.40
C ARG A 182 8.72 -2.09 18.15
N GLU A 183 9.10 -3.11 18.91
CA GLU A 183 10.38 -3.81 18.71
C GLU A 183 10.37 -4.61 17.40
N GLN A 184 9.31 -5.36 17.15
CA GLN A 184 9.13 -6.11 15.89
C GLN A 184 9.13 -5.18 14.67
N GLU A 185 8.52 -3.99 14.79
CA GLU A 185 8.57 -2.98 13.73
C GLU A 185 9.99 -2.44 13.49
N ARG A 186 10.76 -2.19 14.58
CA ARG A 186 12.17 -1.76 14.47
C ARG A 186 13.05 -2.83 13.83
N GLU A 187 12.84 -4.11 14.17
CA GLU A 187 13.55 -5.23 13.57
C GLU A 187 13.25 -5.34 12.07
N ALA A 188 11.98 -5.24 11.68
CA ALA A 188 11.56 -5.28 10.29
C ALA A 188 12.06 -4.05 9.49
N ASP A 189 11.99 -2.85 10.08
CA ASP A 189 12.55 -1.62 9.48
C ASP A 189 14.07 -1.72 9.29
N ALA A 190 14.78 -2.28 10.27
CA ALA A 190 16.23 -2.48 10.18
C ALA A 190 16.60 -3.47 9.06
N PHE A 191 15.84 -4.56 8.93
CA PHE A 191 16.00 -5.51 7.84
C PHE A 191 15.73 -4.86 6.49
N GLY A 192 14.59 -4.17 6.32
CA GLY A 192 14.24 -3.47 5.09
C GLY A 192 15.29 -2.46 4.67
N PHE A 193 15.79 -1.65 5.60
CA PHE A 193 16.84 -0.66 5.36
C PHE A 193 18.14 -1.30 4.90
N ALA A 194 18.57 -2.39 5.56
CA ALA A 194 19.78 -3.12 5.19
C ALA A 194 19.66 -3.71 3.76
N ARG A 195 18.49 -4.26 3.40
CA ARG A 195 18.25 -4.78 2.05
C ARG A 195 18.31 -3.70 0.98
N LEU A 196 17.74 -2.50 1.24
CA LEU A 196 17.84 -1.39 0.30
C LEU A 196 19.30 -1.01 0.06
N ARG A 197 20.09 -0.89 1.13
CA ARG A 197 21.51 -0.58 1.04
C ARG A 197 22.28 -1.59 0.19
N GLU A 198 22.07 -2.89 0.43
CA GLU A 198 22.71 -3.97 -0.33
C GLU A 198 22.34 -3.95 -1.81
N LEU A 199 21.11 -3.54 -2.14
CA LEU A 199 20.58 -3.50 -3.50
C LEU A 199 20.85 -2.15 -4.21
N GLY A 200 21.49 -1.19 -3.53
CA GLY A 200 21.83 0.12 -4.09
C GLY A 200 20.63 1.04 -4.31
N TYR A 201 19.54 0.84 -3.55
CA TYR A 201 18.39 1.73 -3.55
C TYR A 201 18.63 3.00 -2.74
N ASP A 202 17.85 4.04 -3.03
CA ASP A 202 17.81 5.27 -2.24
C ASP A 202 17.38 4.97 -0.80
N LEU A 203 18.25 5.33 0.16
CA LEU A 203 18.04 5.07 1.58
C LEU A 203 17.14 6.11 2.27
N GLU A 204 16.83 7.23 1.61
CA GLU A 204 15.85 8.21 2.10
C GLU A 204 14.41 7.77 1.83
N ALA A 205 14.18 6.94 0.81
CA ALA A 205 12.87 6.48 0.39
C ALA A 205 12.01 5.92 1.54
N PRO A 206 12.52 5.09 2.46
CA PRO A 206 11.75 4.60 3.61
C PRO A 206 11.20 5.71 4.50
N SER A 207 12.01 6.72 4.80
CA SER A 207 11.61 7.83 5.65
C SER A 207 10.57 8.72 4.96
N GLN A 208 10.75 8.96 3.67
CA GLN A 208 9.81 9.74 2.84
C GLN A 208 8.44 9.07 2.78
N LEU A 209 8.41 7.76 2.55
CA LEU A 209 7.17 6.99 2.54
C LEU A 209 6.44 7.07 3.89
N TRP A 210 7.13 6.74 4.99
CA TRP A 210 6.49 6.75 6.30
C TRP A 210 6.05 8.15 6.76
N ALA A 211 6.81 9.20 6.41
CA ALA A 211 6.41 10.57 6.67
C ALA A 211 5.13 10.94 5.89
N ALA A 212 5.07 10.59 4.59
CA ALA A 212 3.92 10.87 3.76
C ALA A 212 2.65 10.17 4.26
N VAL A 213 2.78 8.94 4.68
CA VAL A 213 1.65 8.17 5.16
C VAL A 213 1.22 8.60 6.55
N TRP A 214 2.16 8.98 7.43
CA TRP A 214 1.85 9.58 8.72
C TRP A 214 1.07 10.90 8.55
N GLU A 215 1.41 11.73 7.56
CA GLU A 215 0.66 12.95 7.21
C GLU A 215 -0.77 12.64 6.74
N GLU A 216 -0.98 11.57 5.99
CA GLU A 216 -2.31 11.12 5.60
C GLU A 216 -3.13 10.61 6.80
N ASP A 217 -2.49 9.89 7.74
CA ASP A 217 -3.19 9.27 8.86
C ASP A 217 -3.59 10.31 9.93
N ARG A 218 -2.75 11.31 10.22
CA ARG A 218 -3.02 12.32 11.23
C ARG A 218 -4.22 13.23 10.90
N VAL A 219 -4.61 13.34 9.65
CA VAL A 219 -5.80 14.09 9.23
C VAL A 219 -7.06 13.23 9.13
N ASN A 220 -6.97 11.96 9.52
CA ASN A 220 -8.06 11.01 9.43
C ASN A 220 -9.08 11.23 10.57
N PRO A 221 -10.29 11.78 10.29
CA PRO A 221 -11.26 12.12 11.33
C PRO A 221 -11.91 10.88 11.98
N ARG A 222 -11.70 9.68 11.41
CA ARG A 222 -12.31 8.43 11.87
C ARG A 222 -11.45 7.64 12.86
N GLY A 223 -10.25 8.13 13.17
CA GLY A 223 -9.32 7.54 14.14
C GLY A 223 -8.70 6.22 13.68
N LEU A 224 -8.03 5.54 14.62
CA LEU A 224 -7.25 4.33 14.40
C LEU A 224 -7.98 3.18 13.69
N LEU A 225 -9.31 3.07 13.87
CA LEU A 225 -10.12 2.00 13.23
C LEU A 225 -10.27 2.14 11.72
N SER A 226 -9.99 3.33 11.19
CA SER A 226 -9.94 3.60 9.75
C SER A 226 -8.52 3.86 9.27
N SER A 227 -7.54 3.69 10.15
CA SER A 227 -6.12 3.87 9.86
C SER A 227 -5.72 2.94 8.71
N VAL A 228 -4.96 3.53 7.81
CA VAL A 228 -4.35 2.86 6.68
C VAL A 228 -3.35 1.79 7.16
N PHE A 229 -2.94 1.83 8.44
CA PHE A 229 -1.89 1.03 9.07
C PHE A 229 -2.32 0.30 10.33
N ALA A 230 -3.40 -0.43 10.25
CA ALA A 230 -3.88 -1.17 11.41
C ALA A 230 -2.87 -2.19 11.96
N SER A 231 -2.05 -2.80 11.10
CA SER A 231 -1.04 -3.79 11.49
C SER A 231 0.37 -3.20 11.73
N HIS A 232 0.73 -2.14 11.02
CA HIS A 232 2.05 -1.50 11.04
C HIS A 232 1.92 0.01 11.27
N PRO A 233 1.72 0.50 12.49
CA PRO A 233 1.50 1.93 12.72
C PRO A 233 2.65 2.79 12.18
N ALA A 234 2.32 3.73 11.28
CA ALA A 234 3.25 4.78 10.92
C ALA A 234 3.38 5.73 12.11
N THR A 235 4.51 5.73 12.77
CA THR A 235 4.79 6.61 13.89
C THR A 235 5.84 7.65 13.50
N GLU A 236 5.76 8.80 14.15
CA GLU A 236 6.77 9.85 13.97
C GLU A 236 8.18 9.34 14.31
N GLU A 237 8.29 8.43 15.26
CA GLU A 237 9.53 7.75 15.64
C GLU A 237 10.14 6.97 14.48
N ARG A 238 9.32 6.19 13.73
CA ARG A 238 9.80 5.33 12.65
C ARG A 238 10.43 6.14 11.52
N TRP A 239 9.70 7.11 10.95
CA TRP A 239 10.24 7.87 9.84
C TRP A 239 11.44 8.74 10.24
N ARG A 240 11.49 9.29 11.46
CA ARG A 240 12.65 10.02 11.96
C ARG A 240 13.87 9.12 12.12
N THR A 241 13.70 7.93 12.71
CA THR A 241 14.78 6.95 12.86
C THR A 241 15.36 6.53 11.50
N LEU A 242 14.51 6.28 10.51
CA LEU A 242 14.96 5.91 9.17
C LEU A 242 15.67 7.07 8.46
N ARG A 243 15.19 8.30 8.60
CA ARG A 243 15.85 9.50 8.10
C ARG A 243 17.25 9.67 8.69
N ASP A 244 17.36 9.55 10.01
CA ASP A 244 18.63 9.75 10.71
C ASP A 244 19.63 8.65 10.32
N LYS A 245 19.17 7.41 10.09
CA LYS A 245 19.99 6.32 9.53
C LYS A 245 20.45 6.63 8.12
N ALA A 246 19.57 7.09 7.25
CA ALA A 246 19.91 7.44 5.86
C ALA A 246 20.97 8.56 5.82
N ALA A 247 20.79 9.60 6.63
CA ALA A 247 21.74 10.70 6.75
C ALA A 247 23.14 10.27 7.21
N ALA A 248 23.25 9.19 7.98
CA ALA A 248 24.54 8.66 8.46
C ALA A 248 25.30 7.84 7.40
N GLU A 249 24.61 7.27 6.40
CA GLU A 249 25.19 6.36 5.41
C GLU A 249 25.95 7.05 4.26
N GLN A 250 25.77 8.35 4.03
CA GLN A 250 26.43 9.17 2.99
C GLN A 250 26.41 8.57 1.56
N THR A 251 25.55 7.62 1.28
CA THR A 251 25.41 6.94 -0.01
C THR A 251 24.15 7.42 -0.73
N GLN A 252 24.33 7.87 -1.98
CA GLN A 252 23.19 8.13 -2.88
C GLN A 252 22.87 6.84 -3.62
N GLY A 253 21.68 6.28 -3.35
CA GLY A 253 21.11 5.16 -4.08
C GLY A 253 20.16 5.62 -5.18
N ASP A 254 19.62 4.65 -5.92
CA ASP A 254 18.67 4.89 -7.01
C ASP A 254 17.22 4.69 -6.51
N ALA A 255 16.41 5.73 -6.59
CA ALA A 255 15.00 5.65 -6.23
C ALA A 255 14.16 4.88 -7.26
N ARG A 256 14.57 4.88 -8.54
CA ARG A 256 13.83 4.29 -9.68
C ARG A 256 12.37 4.74 -9.75
N ALA A 257 12.14 6.03 -9.52
CA ALA A 257 10.80 6.60 -9.46
C ALA A 257 10.08 6.52 -10.81
N GLU A 258 10.75 6.90 -11.91
CA GLU A 258 10.16 6.87 -13.26
C GLU A 258 9.77 5.45 -13.70
N LEU A 259 10.60 4.46 -13.34
CA LEU A 259 10.29 3.05 -13.60
C LEU A 259 8.97 2.64 -12.95
N LEU A 260 8.79 2.93 -11.66
CA LEU A 260 7.56 2.60 -10.93
C LEU A 260 6.36 3.35 -11.50
N VAL A 261 6.49 4.66 -11.72
CA VAL A 261 5.42 5.52 -12.25
C VAL A 261 4.92 4.97 -13.60
N GLY A 262 5.83 4.61 -14.51
CA GLY A 262 5.48 4.03 -15.81
C GLY A 262 4.77 2.67 -15.69
N ARG A 263 5.22 1.81 -14.77
CA ARG A 263 4.61 0.49 -14.55
C ARG A 263 3.21 0.56 -13.96
N LEU A 264 2.92 1.55 -13.10
CA LEU A 264 1.65 1.69 -12.42
C LEU A 264 0.66 2.64 -13.11
N ALA A 265 1.08 3.37 -14.14
CA ALA A 265 0.29 4.41 -14.79
C ALA A 265 -1.11 3.93 -15.21
N ARG A 266 -1.20 2.78 -15.87
CA ARG A 266 -2.47 2.22 -16.39
C ARG A 266 -3.49 1.81 -15.32
N PHE A 267 -3.07 1.68 -14.07
CA PHE A 267 -3.93 1.26 -12.96
C PHE A 267 -4.39 2.42 -12.09
N ARG A 268 -3.69 3.57 -12.16
CA ARG A 268 -3.85 4.67 -11.20
C ARG A 268 -5.25 5.24 -11.18
N ALA A 269 -5.88 5.46 -12.34
CA ALA A 269 -7.25 5.96 -12.42
C ALA A 269 -8.23 5.09 -11.63
N ALA A 270 -8.24 3.78 -11.86
CA ALA A 270 -9.11 2.85 -11.16
C ALA A 270 -8.87 2.81 -9.65
N TRP A 271 -7.60 2.93 -9.21
CA TRP A 271 -7.26 2.97 -7.80
C TRP A 271 -7.62 4.31 -7.12
N LEU A 272 -7.59 5.42 -7.86
CA LEU A 272 -8.07 6.73 -7.39
C LEU A 272 -9.60 6.76 -7.27
N GLU A 273 -10.32 6.07 -8.16
CA GLU A 273 -11.76 5.85 -8.02
C GLU A 273 -12.10 5.07 -6.74
N ASP A 274 -11.36 3.98 -6.47
CA ASP A 274 -11.51 3.19 -5.24
C ASP A 274 -11.21 4.04 -3.99
N GLU A 275 -10.19 4.90 -4.05
CA GLU A 275 -9.85 5.82 -2.96
C GLU A 275 -10.96 6.83 -2.70
N LEU A 276 -11.53 7.45 -3.75
CA LEU A 276 -12.66 8.38 -3.63
C LEU A 276 -13.93 7.69 -3.10
N ALA A 277 -14.14 6.42 -3.45
CA ALA A 277 -15.28 5.62 -2.96
C ALA A 277 -15.26 5.44 -1.44
N ARG A 278 -14.12 5.55 -0.78
CA ARG A 278 -14.01 5.57 0.70
C ARG A 278 -14.67 6.78 1.34
N ARG A 279 -14.88 7.86 0.59
CA ARG A 279 -15.44 9.14 1.07
C ARG A 279 -14.67 9.75 2.25
N ASN A 280 -13.39 9.43 2.40
CA ASN A 280 -12.50 10.07 3.35
C ASN A 280 -11.77 11.25 2.67
N TYR A 281 -12.53 12.25 2.27
CA TYR A 281 -12.06 13.35 1.41
C TYR A 281 -10.89 14.14 1.99
N THR A 282 -10.79 14.24 3.32
CA THR A 282 -9.68 14.94 3.98
C THR A 282 -8.37 14.20 3.76
N GLN A 283 -8.35 12.88 3.96
CA GLN A 283 -7.19 12.03 3.74
C GLN A 283 -6.86 11.93 2.25
N THR A 284 -7.86 11.71 1.41
CA THR A 284 -7.70 11.65 -0.05
C THR A 284 -7.08 12.93 -0.61
N ARG A 285 -7.43 14.11 -0.06
CA ARG A 285 -6.84 15.38 -0.50
C ARG A 285 -5.33 15.43 -0.22
N VAL A 286 -4.88 14.97 0.95
CA VAL A 286 -3.44 14.91 1.28
C VAL A 286 -2.70 14.00 0.28
N LEU A 287 -3.29 12.84 -0.04
CA LEU A 287 -2.74 11.94 -1.06
C LEU A 287 -2.64 12.64 -2.43
N LEU A 288 -3.72 13.27 -2.90
CA LEU A 288 -3.73 13.97 -4.20
C LEU A 288 -2.72 15.13 -4.23
N ASP A 289 -2.56 15.89 -3.13
CA ASP A 289 -1.57 16.97 -3.02
C ASP A 289 -0.13 16.46 -3.21
N ARG A 290 0.15 15.24 -2.74
CA ARG A 290 1.43 14.58 -2.97
C ARG A 290 1.58 14.05 -4.40
N LEU A 291 0.59 13.35 -4.91
CA LEU A 291 0.63 12.78 -6.27
C LEU A 291 0.80 13.84 -7.37
N LYS A 292 0.27 15.05 -7.18
CA LYS A 292 0.44 16.18 -8.09
C LYS A 292 1.89 16.65 -8.25
N GLN A 293 2.79 16.30 -7.32
CA GLN A 293 4.21 16.65 -7.40
C GLN A 293 4.95 15.87 -8.49
N THR A 294 4.40 14.72 -8.90
CA THR A 294 4.96 13.94 -10.00
C THR A 294 4.39 14.44 -11.33
N PRO A 295 5.21 15.03 -12.24
CA PRO A 295 4.71 15.66 -13.47
C PRO A 295 3.86 14.71 -14.33
N ALA A 296 4.31 13.45 -14.51
CA ALA A 296 3.59 12.44 -15.28
C ALA A 296 2.19 12.10 -14.75
N ASN A 297 1.91 12.41 -13.48
CA ASN A 297 0.63 12.10 -12.84
C ASN A 297 -0.27 13.33 -12.71
N ARG A 298 0.27 14.53 -13.00
CA ARG A 298 -0.34 15.79 -12.60
C ARG A 298 -1.73 16.01 -13.20
N ALA A 299 -1.90 15.80 -14.49
CA ALA A 299 -3.19 16.03 -15.16
C ALA A 299 -4.29 15.12 -14.64
N GLU A 300 -4.00 13.82 -14.54
CA GLU A 300 -4.92 12.84 -13.98
C GLU A 300 -5.25 13.14 -12.52
N THR A 301 -4.24 13.50 -11.70
CA THR A 301 -4.44 13.83 -10.29
C THR A 301 -5.29 15.08 -10.09
N LEU A 302 -5.11 16.12 -10.93
CA LEU A 302 -5.96 17.31 -10.93
C LEU A 302 -7.41 16.98 -11.33
N TYR A 303 -7.62 16.10 -12.30
CA TYR A 303 -8.96 15.60 -12.61
C TYR A 303 -9.61 14.95 -11.38
N PHE A 304 -8.89 14.05 -10.68
CA PHE A 304 -9.41 13.41 -9.47
C PHE A 304 -9.58 14.38 -8.29
N GLU A 305 -8.83 15.47 -8.23
CA GLU A 305 -9.09 16.55 -7.26
C GLU A 305 -10.44 17.22 -7.55
N GLY A 306 -10.76 17.47 -8.82
CA GLY A 306 -12.08 17.94 -9.24
C GLY A 306 -13.19 16.96 -8.83
N GLU A 307 -12.99 15.66 -9.08
CA GLU A 307 -13.91 14.60 -8.66
C GLU A 307 -14.08 14.52 -7.14
N LEU A 308 -13.01 14.75 -6.35
CA LEU A 308 -13.10 14.82 -4.91
C LEU A 308 -14.09 15.91 -4.48
N TYR A 309 -13.93 17.13 -4.99
CA TYR A 309 -14.82 18.24 -4.65
C TYR A 309 -16.24 17.99 -5.13
N ARG A 310 -16.41 17.55 -6.38
CA ARG A 310 -17.73 17.24 -6.96
C ARG A 310 -18.49 16.18 -6.14
N LYS A 311 -17.80 15.15 -5.66
CA LYS A 311 -18.38 14.05 -4.85
C LYS A 311 -18.59 14.44 -3.38
N ARG A 312 -17.75 15.33 -2.82
CA ARG A 312 -17.91 15.83 -1.45
C ARG A 312 -19.13 16.73 -1.32
N ALA A 313 -19.41 17.55 -2.34
CA ALA A 313 -20.60 18.36 -2.51
C ALA A 313 -20.91 19.30 -1.32
N GLN A 314 -19.89 19.93 -0.74
CA GLN A 314 -20.03 20.99 0.24
C GLN A 314 -20.15 22.36 -0.45
N ASP A 315 -20.52 23.41 0.30
CA ASP A 315 -20.63 24.76 -0.22
C ASP A 315 -19.31 25.22 -0.86
N GLY A 316 -19.38 25.74 -2.07
CA GLY A 316 -18.24 26.18 -2.88
C GLY A 316 -17.41 25.04 -3.51
N ASP A 317 -17.85 23.79 -3.39
CA ASP A 317 -17.10 22.65 -3.95
C ASP A 317 -17.23 22.53 -5.46
N LEU A 318 -18.35 22.95 -6.06
CA LEU A 318 -18.48 22.94 -7.51
C LEU A 318 -17.50 23.90 -8.17
N GLU A 319 -17.28 25.07 -7.59
CA GLU A 319 -16.30 26.07 -8.07
C GLU A 319 -14.87 25.55 -7.90
N ARG A 320 -14.56 24.89 -6.78
CA ARG A 320 -13.26 24.23 -6.57
C ARG A 320 -13.04 23.09 -7.57
N ALA A 321 -14.09 22.29 -7.84
CA ALA A 321 -14.03 21.24 -8.84
C ALA A 321 -13.70 21.82 -10.22
N LEU A 322 -14.40 22.89 -10.64
CA LEU A 322 -14.12 23.56 -11.92
C LEU A 322 -12.69 24.07 -12.00
N ALA A 323 -12.18 24.71 -10.93
CA ALA A 323 -10.80 25.21 -10.91
C ALA A 323 -9.78 24.06 -11.09
N ALA A 324 -10.01 22.92 -10.46
CA ALA A 324 -9.15 21.75 -10.63
C ALA A 324 -9.24 21.16 -12.04
N TYR A 325 -10.44 21.03 -12.60
CA TYR A 325 -10.64 20.58 -13.98
C TYR A 325 -10.03 21.52 -15.00
N ASP A 326 -10.13 22.83 -14.80
CA ASP A 326 -9.53 23.83 -15.69
C ASP A 326 -8.02 23.69 -15.75
N LEU A 327 -7.38 23.46 -14.59
CA LEU A 327 -5.95 23.19 -14.54
C LEU A 327 -5.61 21.85 -15.22
N ALA A 328 -6.39 20.80 -15.01
CA ALA A 328 -6.19 19.52 -15.67
C ALA A 328 -6.36 19.62 -17.20
N ALA A 329 -7.32 20.43 -17.68
CA ALA A 329 -7.63 20.63 -19.08
C ALA A 329 -6.51 21.32 -19.88
N THR A 330 -5.53 21.93 -19.20
CA THR A 330 -4.34 22.53 -19.86
C THR A 330 -3.39 21.46 -20.40
N ASP A 331 -3.48 20.21 -19.91
CA ASP A 331 -2.65 19.11 -20.35
C ASP A 331 -3.40 18.26 -21.40
N PRO A 332 -2.83 18.04 -22.60
CA PRO A 332 -3.44 17.15 -23.60
C PRO A 332 -3.66 15.71 -23.12
N ALA A 333 -2.87 15.25 -22.14
CA ALA A 333 -2.99 13.92 -21.54
C ALA A 333 -4.14 13.80 -20.53
N ALA A 334 -4.90 14.88 -20.25
CA ALA A 334 -6.07 14.82 -19.39
C ALA A 334 -7.07 13.78 -19.88
N PRO A 335 -7.71 13.00 -18.99
CA PRO A 335 -8.66 11.96 -19.36
C PRO A 335 -9.88 12.55 -20.08
N ALA A 336 -10.52 11.77 -20.97
CA ALA A 336 -11.69 12.24 -21.70
C ALA A 336 -12.86 12.56 -20.76
N GLU A 337 -13.01 11.80 -19.69
CA GLU A 337 -14.01 11.92 -18.63
C GLU A 337 -14.00 13.30 -17.96
N LEU A 338 -12.86 13.99 -17.98
CA LEU A 338 -12.74 15.37 -17.49
C LEU A 338 -13.81 16.27 -18.11
N TRP A 339 -14.01 16.18 -19.41
CA TRP A 339 -14.97 17.04 -20.13
C TRP A 339 -16.40 16.69 -19.75
N ARG A 340 -16.72 15.41 -19.56
CA ARG A 340 -18.03 14.98 -19.04
C ARG A 340 -18.29 15.55 -17.65
N ASP A 341 -17.34 15.36 -16.73
CA ASP A 341 -17.55 15.66 -15.32
C ASP A 341 -17.49 17.17 -15.03
N ARG A 342 -16.66 17.91 -15.79
CA ARG A 342 -16.69 19.39 -15.80
C ARG A 342 -18.01 19.91 -16.36
N GLY A 343 -18.51 19.34 -17.46
CA GLY A 343 -19.81 19.67 -18.02
C GLY A 343 -20.96 19.42 -17.04
N LEU A 344 -20.92 18.32 -16.27
CA LEU A 344 -21.91 18.04 -15.22
C LEU A 344 -21.85 19.07 -14.08
N ALA A 345 -20.65 19.52 -13.70
CA ALA A 345 -20.46 20.58 -12.68
C ALA A 345 -20.99 21.95 -13.20
N LEU A 346 -20.64 22.31 -14.42
CA LEU A 346 -21.14 23.52 -15.08
C LEU A 346 -22.67 23.57 -15.19
N ARG A 347 -23.28 22.45 -15.58
CA ARG A 347 -24.75 22.33 -15.65
C ARG A 347 -25.41 22.57 -14.29
N ARG A 348 -24.84 22.02 -13.20
CA ARG A 348 -25.34 22.27 -11.84
C ARG A 348 -25.25 23.74 -11.41
N LEU A 349 -24.28 24.47 -11.95
CA LEU A 349 -24.11 25.92 -11.74
C LEU A 349 -24.94 26.79 -12.70
N GLY A 350 -25.77 26.18 -13.55
CA GLY A 350 -26.58 26.90 -14.53
C GLY A 350 -25.80 27.40 -15.75
N ARG A 351 -24.52 27.01 -15.93
CA ARG A 351 -23.64 27.40 -17.03
C ARG A 351 -23.84 26.47 -18.24
N HIS A 352 -25.08 26.44 -18.77
CA HIS A 352 -25.52 25.43 -19.74
C HIS A 352 -24.74 25.46 -21.05
N ALA A 353 -24.43 26.67 -21.60
CA ALA A 353 -23.70 26.79 -22.87
C ALA A 353 -22.27 26.20 -22.76
N GLU A 354 -21.60 26.42 -21.64
CA GLU A 354 -20.27 25.87 -21.40
C GLU A 354 -20.33 24.36 -21.15
N ALA A 355 -21.33 23.90 -20.41
CA ALA A 355 -21.58 22.45 -20.24
C ALA A 355 -21.78 21.74 -21.59
N ALA A 356 -22.56 22.33 -22.51
CA ALA A 356 -22.78 21.76 -23.82
C ALA A 356 -21.49 21.70 -24.67
N ALA A 357 -20.62 22.71 -24.57
CA ALA A 357 -19.33 22.66 -25.25
C ALA A 357 -18.44 21.50 -24.71
N ASP A 358 -18.42 21.30 -23.39
CA ASP A 358 -17.68 20.22 -22.76
C ASP A 358 -18.24 18.84 -23.11
N PHE A 359 -19.56 18.68 -23.13
CA PHE A 359 -20.17 17.40 -23.51
C PHE A 359 -19.88 17.04 -24.98
N ARG A 360 -19.88 17.98 -25.91
CA ARG A 360 -19.44 17.75 -27.29
C ARG A 360 -17.99 17.28 -27.34
N ARG A 361 -17.09 17.96 -26.61
CA ARG A 361 -15.69 17.59 -26.56
C ARG A 361 -15.47 16.21 -25.95
N TYR A 362 -16.26 15.82 -24.94
CA TYR A 362 -16.24 14.47 -24.40
C TYR A 362 -16.59 13.42 -25.45
N LEU A 363 -17.71 13.62 -26.16
CA LEU A 363 -18.18 12.68 -27.19
C LEU A 363 -17.21 12.57 -28.37
N GLU A 364 -16.48 13.64 -28.70
CA GLU A 364 -15.38 13.60 -29.68
C GLU A 364 -14.20 12.75 -29.22
N ARG A 365 -13.83 12.86 -27.94
CA ARG A 365 -12.67 12.14 -27.37
C ARG A 365 -13.00 10.70 -26.98
N ALA A 366 -14.24 10.40 -26.65
CA ALA A 366 -14.75 9.10 -26.25
C ALA A 366 -15.99 8.68 -27.05
N PRO A 367 -15.87 8.43 -28.38
CA PRO A 367 -17.04 8.16 -29.25
C PRO A 367 -17.79 6.87 -28.90
N ALA A 368 -17.11 5.93 -28.22
CA ALA A 368 -17.68 4.65 -27.79
C ALA A 368 -18.04 4.61 -26.30
N ALA A 369 -18.17 5.78 -25.63
CA ALA A 369 -18.49 5.83 -24.21
C ALA A 369 -19.87 5.22 -23.90
N ASP A 370 -19.96 4.41 -22.86
CA ASP A 370 -21.21 3.71 -22.46
C ASP A 370 -22.30 4.70 -22.02
N ASP A 371 -21.93 5.89 -21.55
CA ASP A 371 -22.85 6.95 -21.12
C ASP A 371 -23.21 7.95 -22.22
N ARG A 372 -22.82 7.67 -23.48
CA ARG A 372 -23.06 8.53 -24.64
C ARG A 372 -24.52 9.01 -24.75
N ALA A 373 -25.48 8.10 -24.64
CA ALA A 373 -26.90 8.42 -24.74
C ALA A 373 -27.36 9.42 -23.66
N MET A 374 -26.83 9.30 -22.46
CA MET A 374 -27.11 10.25 -21.37
C MET A 374 -26.55 11.64 -21.68
N ILE A 375 -25.36 11.71 -22.24
CA ILE A 375 -24.71 12.99 -22.57
C ILE A 375 -25.42 13.67 -23.76
N GLU A 376 -25.82 12.90 -24.77
CA GLU A 376 -26.65 13.41 -25.91
C GLU A 376 -28.00 13.96 -25.43
N HIS A 377 -28.65 13.34 -24.47
CA HIS A 377 -29.86 13.86 -23.84
C HIS A 377 -29.62 15.22 -23.17
N TYR A 378 -28.52 15.38 -22.45
CA TYR A 378 -28.17 16.68 -21.83
C TYR A 378 -27.88 17.77 -22.86
N LEU A 379 -27.34 17.42 -24.03
CA LEU A 379 -27.15 18.36 -25.12
C LEU A 379 -28.48 18.81 -25.70
N GLY A 380 -29.45 17.89 -25.92
CA GLY A 380 -30.78 18.22 -26.40
C GLY A 380 -31.56 19.15 -25.49
N ASP A 381 -31.47 18.96 -24.17
CA ASP A 381 -32.04 19.87 -23.16
C ASP A 381 -31.42 21.28 -23.18
N SER A 382 -30.17 21.40 -23.62
CA SER A 382 -29.44 22.67 -23.66
C SER A 382 -29.74 23.49 -24.93
N ASP A 383 -30.06 22.82 -26.03
CA ASP A 383 -30.37 23.46 -27.33
C ASP A 383 -31.85 23.85 -27.45
N GLY A 384 -32.71 23.39 -26.52
CA GLY A 384 -34.16 23.64 -26.51
C GLY A 384 -34.66 24.72 -25.57
N ARG A 385 -33.77 25.52 -24.97
CA ARG A 385 -34.10 26.66 -24.11
C ARG A 385 -33.53 27.97 -24.59
#